data_61717b970975f38185a78a40a1fedd02
#
_entry.id   61717b970975f38185a78a40a1fedd02
#
_cell.length_a   1.000
_cell.length_b   1.000
_cell.length_c   1.000
_cell.angle_alpha   90.00
_cell.angle_beta   90.00
_cell.angle_gamma   90.00
#
_symmetry.space_group_name_H-M   'P 1'
#
loop_
_entity.id
_entity.type
_entity.pdbx_description
1 polymer ?
#
loop_
_entity_poly.entity_id
_entity_poly.type
_entity_poly.pdbx_seq_one_letter_code
_entity_poly.pdbx_strand_id
1 'polypeptide(L)'
;MNISDVNKWEKAIIALYNFDGWDLQWCGGGFEHYDAVGRTPKGFECVIEMKFRQTYYASKMLEVDKYKRLMDMPYDMVKLYFVNDPKANYLFYLNKITMPDPVQMYCPDTTMWTKKRTNKNVYLLDESQAVIKNINDPDIGY
;
A
#
# COMPACT_ATOMS: atom_id res chain seq x y z
N MET A 1 -16.77 -2.45 4.97
CA MET A 1 -15.60 -2.86 5.78
C MET A 1 -15.30 -1.75 6.78
N ASN A 2 -15.32 -2.04 8.05
CA ASN A 2 -15.00 -1.06 9.08
C ASN A 2 -13.50 -1.08 9.40
N ILE A 3 -13.03 -0.15 10.22
CA ILE A 3 -11.60 -0.02 10.55
C ILE A 3 -11.05 -1.22 11.29
N SER A 4 -11.83 -1.80 12.18
CA SER A 4 -11.42 -3.02 12.89
C SER A 4 -11.15 -4.15 11.91
N ASP A 5 -11.98 -4.28 10.87
CA ASP A 5 -11.76 -5.29 9.83
C ASP A 5 -10.51 -4.98 9.00
N VAL A 6 -10.30 -3.72 8.62
CA VAL A 6 -9.10 -3.32 7.88
C VAL A 6 -7.83 -3.63 8.68
N ASN A 7 -7.82 -3.31 9.97
CA ASN A 7 -6.67 -3.61 10.83
C ASN A 7 -6.37 -5.11 10.89
N LYS A 8 -7.41 -5.93 10.97
CA LYS A 8 -7.26 -7.40 10.94
C LYS A 8 -6.68 -7.88 9.61
N TRP A 9 -7.16 -7.33 8.50
CA TRP A 9 -6.66 -7.69 7.17
C TRP A 9 -5.21 -7.27 6.99
N GLU A 10 -4.84 -6.07 7.44
CA GLU A 10 -3.44 -5.62 7.39
C GLU A 10 -2.53 -6.58 8.16
N LYS A 11 -2.91 -6.93 9.38
CA LYS A 11 -2.13 -7.87 10.20
C LYS A 11 -2.04 -9.25 9.57
N ALA A 12 -3.11 -9.73 8.96
CA ALA A 12 -3.12 -11.02 8.28
C ALA A 12 -2.16 -11.03 7.07
N ILE A 13 -2.18 -9.99 6.26
CA ILE A 13 -1.27 -9.85 5.13
C ILE A 13 0.18 -9.79 5.60
N ILE A 14 0.46 -9.03 6.65
CA ILE A 14 1.80 -8.94 7.24
C ILE A 14 2.27 -10.32 7.71
N ALA A 15 1.40 -11.09 8.36
CA ALA A 15 1.75 -12.44 8.81
C ALA A 15 2.10 -13.36 7.64
N LEU A 16 1.35 -13.26 6.53
CA LEU A 16 1.63 -14.05 5.33
C LEU A 16 2.96 -13.65 4.68
N TYR A 17 3.25 -12.37 4.58
CA TYR A 17 4.55 -11.91 4.10
C TYR A 17 5.69 -12.40 5.00
N ASN A 18 5.51 -12.30 6.31
CA ASN A 18 6.54 -12.77 7.25
C ASN A 18 6.78 -14.27 7.14
N PHE A 19 5.73 -15.04 6.85
CA PHE A 19 5.87 -16.45 6.56
C PHE A 19 6.75 -16.72 5.33
N ASP A 20 6.67 -15.80 4.34
CA ASP A 20 7.44 -15.89 3.09
C ASP A 20 8.82 -15.22 3.16
N GLY A 21 9.32 -14.94 4.34
CA GLY A 21 10.69 -14.46 4.53
C GLY A 21 10.83 -12.95 4.73
N TRP A 22 9.73 -12.20 4.75
CA TRP A 22 9.75 -10.81 5.15
C TRP A 22 9.85 -10.70 6.68
N ASP A 23 10.31 -9.55 7.15
CA ASP A 23 10.31 -9.22 8.58
C ASP A 23 9.63 -7.87 8.77
N LEU A 24 8.31 -7.89 8.85
CA LEU A 24 7.47 -6.70 8.90
C LEU A 24 6.81 -6.55 10.26
N GLN A 25 6.69 -5.31 10.70
CA GLN A 25 5.97 -4.93 11.91
C GLN A 25 4.79 -4.01 11.53
N TRP A 26 3.61 -4.34 12.06
CA TRP A 26 2.41 -3.55 11.84
C TRP A 26 2.48 -2.24 12.62
N CYS A 27 2.12 -1.12 11.95
CA CYS A 27 2.10 0.22 12.52
C CYS A 27 0.76 0.93 12.36
N GLY A 28 -0.24 0.27 11.77
CA GLY A 28 -1.48 0.91 11.34
C GLY A 28 -2.38 1.42 12.45
N GLY A 29 -2.12 1.09 13.70
CA GLY A 29 -2.90 1.60 14.85
C GLY A 29 -2.36 2.88 15.45
N GLY A 30 -1.24 3.41 14.95
CA GLY A 30 -0.56 4.57 15.50
C GLY A 30 -0.73 5.83 14.66
N PHE A 31 0.18 6.79 14.87
CA PHE A 31 0.20 8.07 14.17
C PHE A 31 1.14 8.07 12.97
N GLU A 32 1.73 6.94 12.64
CA GLU A 32 2.63 6.81 11.50
C GLU A 32 1.86 6.99 10.19
N HIS A 33 2.58 7.43 9.15
CA HIS A 33 2.03 7.67 7.81
C HIS A 33 2.11 6.42 6.92
N TYR A 34 2.30 5.25 7.53
CA TYR A 34 2.45 3.96 6.85
C TYR A 34 1.86 2.86 7.73
N ASP A 35 1.57 1.72 7.14
CA ASP A 35 0.89 0.61 7.82
C ASP A 35 1.84 -0.47 8.33
N ALA A 36 3.01 -0.61 7.71
CA ALA A 36 4.02 -1.56 8.13
C ALA A 36 5.43 -1.05 7.82
N VAL A 37 6.39 -1.52 8.60
CA VAL A 37 7.81 -1.21 8.45
C VAL A 37 8.59 -2.46 8.78
N GLY A 38 9.76 -2.62 8.17
CA GLY A 38 10.63 -3.76 8.47
C GLY A 38 11.65 -4.00 7.39
N ARG A 39 11.82 -5.29 7.02
CA ARG A 39 12.81 -5.70 6.02
C ARG A 39 12.21 -6.61 4.98
N THR A 40 12.68 -6.47 3.75
CA THR A 40 12.35 -7.38 2.66
C THR A 40 13.07 -8.71 2.86
N PRO A 41 12.72 -9.78 2.09
CA PRO A 41 13.46 -11.05 2.17
C PRO A 41 14.94 -10.93 1.91
N LYS A 42 15.37 -9.93 1.13
CA LYS A 42 16.80 -9.68 0.86
C LYS A 42 17.47 -8.80 1.92
N GLY A 43 16.73 -8.40 2.95
CA GLY A 43 17.27 -7.63 4.08
C GLY A 43 17.25 -6.11 3.92
N PHE A 44 16.63 -5.58 2.86
CA PHE A 44 16.48 -4.13 2.69
C PHE A 44 15.41 -3.57 3.63
N GLU A 45 15.68 -2.44 4.25
CA GLU A 45 14.67 -1.74 5.00
C GLU A 45 13.54 -1.29 4.08
N CYS A 46 12.29 -1.45 4.54
CA CYS A 46 11.12 -1.12 3.74
C CYS A 46 10.00 -0.52 4.58
N VAL A 47 9.12 0.19 3.89
CA VAL A 47 7.91 0.76 4.44
C VAL A 47 6.76 0.44 3.49
N ILE A 48 5.59 0.10 4.02
CA ILE A 48 4.43 -0.31 3.23
C ILE A 48 3.20 0.49 3.64
N GLU A 49 2.54 1.09 2.65
CA GLU A 49 1.18 1.61 2.76
C GLU A 49 0.25 0.56 2.18
N MET A 50 -0.85 0.25 2.87
CA MET A 50 -1.77 -0.80 2.46
C MET A 50 -3.16 -0.24 2.20
N LYS A 51 -3.82 -0.79 1.17
CA LYS A 51 -5.19 -0.42 0.83
C LYS A 51 -6.01 -1.65 0.46
N PHE A 52 -7.21 -1.74 1.01
CA PHE A 52 -8.14 -2.83 0.74
C PHE A 52 -9.38 -2.27 0.05
N ARG A 53 -9.69 -2.78 -1.15
CA ARG A 53 -10.79 -2.33 -1.99
C ARG A 53 -11.81 -3.44 -2.16
N GLN A 54 -13.08 -3.11 -2.05
CA GLN A 54 -14.17 -4.05 -2.29
C GLN A 54 -14.57 -4.13 -3.76
N THR A 55 -14.10 -3.19 -4.58
CA THR A 55 -14.39 -3.10 -6.00
C THR A 55 -13.09 -3.12 -6.80
N TYR A 56 -13.09 -3.83 -7.91
CA TYR A 56 -11.97 -3.87 -8.84
C TYR A 56 -11.93 -2.61 -9.71
N TYR A 57 -10.76 -2.00 -9.82
CA TYR A 57 -10.43 -0.95 -10.79
C TYR A 57 -9.06 -1.27 -11.38
N ALA A 58 -8.93 -1.17 -12.71
CA ALA A 58 -7.65 -1.41 -13.39
C ALA A 58 -6.57 -0.41 -12.97
N SER A 59 -6.97 0.82 -12.66
CA SER A 59 -6.07 1.83 -12.09
C SER A 59 -6.18 1.81 -10.57
N LYS A 60 -5.04 1.73 -9.91
CA LYS A 60 -4.96 1.73 -8.45
C LYS A 60 -4.65 3.13 -7.96
N MET A 61 -5.55 3.69 -7.17
CA MET A 61 -5.44 5.06 -6.68
C MET A 61 -4.49 5.15 -5.49
N LEU A 62 -3.52 6.06 -5.56
CA LEU A 62 -2.65 6.42 -4.45
C LEU A 62 -2.70 7.93 -4.25
N GLU A 63 -3.08 8.38 -3.07
CA GLU A 63 -3.13 9.81 -2.75
C GLU A 63 -1.74 10.42 -2.83
N VAL A 64 -1.65 11.60 -3.47
CA VAL A 64 -0.37 12.32 -3.65
C VAL A 64 0.29 12.61 -2.31
N ASP A 65 -0.48 13.00 -1.30
CA ASP A 65 0.05 13.31 0.02
C ASP A 65 0.68 12.08 0.68
N LYS A 66 0.06 10.92 0.54
CA LYS A 66 0.61 9.66 1.05
C LYS A 66 1.90 9.28 0.35
N TYR A 67 1.93 9.42 -0.98
CA TYR A 67 3.14 9.18 -1.77
C TYR A 67 4.29 10.08 -1.32
N LYS A 68 4.03 11.38 -1.16
CA LYS A 68 5.06 12.32 -0.72
C LYS A 68 5.61 11.96 0.65
N ARG A 69 4.75 11.58 1.59
CA ARG A 69 5.18 11.17 2.93
C ARG A 69 6.06 9.93 2.90
N LEU A 70 5.74 8.96 2.07
CA LEU A 70 6.57 7.78 1.89
C LEU A 70 7.92 8.13 1.29
N MET A 71 7.94 8.97 0.25
CA MET A 71 9.18 9.36 -0.43
C MET A 71 10.07 10.27 0.42
N ASP A 72 9.51 10.95 1.42
CA ASP A 72 10.27 11.73 2.40
C ASP A 72 11.01 10.85 3.42
N MET A 73 10.70 9.58 3.49
CA MET A 73 11.44 8.62 4.32
C MET A 73 12.84 8.39 3.72
N PRO A 74 13.79 7.80 4.48
CA PRO A 74 15.17 7.66 4.01
C PRO A 74 15.29 7.12 2.59
N TYR A 75 16.19 7.70 1.82
CA TYR A 75 16.36 7.45 0.38
C TYR A 75 16.60 5.97 0.06
N ASP A 76 17.37 5.27 0.88
CA ASP A 76 17.74 3.87 0.70
C ASP A 76 16.63 2.89 1.13
N MET A 77 15.55 3.40 1.67
CA MET A 77 14.42 2.59 2.07
C MET A 77 13.55 2.20 0.88
N VAL A 78 13.13 0.94 0.82
CA VAL A 78 12.17 0.46 -0.19
C VAL A 78 10.78 0.94 0.19
N LYS A 79 10.13 1.70 -0.69
CA LYS A 79 8.79 2.24 -0.46
C LYS A 79 7.80 1.42 -1.27
N LEU A 80 6.88 0.78 -0.58
CA LEU A 80 5.93 -0.17 -1.17
C LEU A 80 4.50 0.29 -0.95
N TYR A 81 3.67 0.09 -1.97
CA TYR A 81 2.23 0.28 -1.90
C TYR A 81 1.54 -1.04 -2.21
N PHE A 82 0.79 -1.53 -1.25
CA PHE A 82 0.03 -2.78 -1.35
C PHE A 82 -1.44 -2.47 -1.56
N VAL A 83 -2.06 -3.11 -2.54
CA VAL A 83 -3.50 -3.02 -2.78
C VAL A 83 -4.07 -4.42 -2.87
N ASN A 84 -5.14 -4.66 -2.12
CA ASN A 84 -5.95 -5.87 -2.25
C ASN A 84 -7.30 -5.47 -2.87
N ASP A 85 -7.74 -6.21 -3.85
CA ASP A 85 -9.08 -6.10 -4.42
C ASP A 85 -9.65 -7.50 -4.70
N PRO A 86 -10.91 -7.60 -5.24
CA PRO A 86 -11.49 -8.91 -5.50
C PRO A 86 -10.73 -9.79 -6.50
N LYS A 87 -9.86 -9.21 -7.34
CA LYS A 87 -9.10 -9.99 -8.31
C LYS A 87 -7.76 -10.48 -7.80
N ALA A 88 -7.04 -9.65 -7.04
CA ALA A 88 -5.66 -9.99 -6.67
C ALA A 88 -5.11 -9.10 -5.56
N ASN A 89 -3.89 -9.43 -5.15
CA ASN A 89 -3.03 -8.56 -4.39
C ASN A 89 -2.01 -7.93 -5.32
N TYR A 90 -1.82 -6.62 -5.19
CA TYR A 90 -0.90 -5.85 -6.03
C TYR A 90 0.15 -5.21 -5.13
N LEU A 91 1.40 -5.39 -5.47
CA LEU A 91 2.50 -4.77 -4.75
C LEU A 91 3.27 -3.86 -5.72
N PHE A 92 3.26 -2.56 -5.44
CA PHE A 92 3.98 -1.56 -6.22
C PHE A 92 5.27 -1.20 -5.51
N TYR A 93 6.38 -1.28 -6.27
CA TYR A 93 7.67 -0.80 -5.79
C TYR A 93 7.84 0.66 -6.22
N LEU A 94 7.45 1.58 -5.35
CA LEU A 94 7.34 3.00 -5.71
C LEU A 94 8.66 3.64 -6.13
N ASN A 95 9.78 3.13 -5.63
CA ASN A 95 11.10 3.63 -6.02
C ASN A 95 11.45 3.36 -7.48
N LYS A 96 10.81 2.36 -8.11
CA LYS A 96 11.08 1.92 -9.49
C LYS A 96 10.04 2.39 -10.50
N ILE A 97 8.98 3.02 -10.04
CA ILE A 97 7.88 3.45 -10.91
C ILE A 97 8.07 4.90 -11.28
N THR A 98 7.95 5.21 -12.58
CA THR A 98 7.75 6.58 -13.02
C THR A 98 6.30 6.96 -12.77
N MET A 99 6.07 7.87 -11.84
CA MET A 99 4.72 8.25 -11.45
C MET A 99 4.03 9.00 -12.59
N PRO A 100 2.73 8.72 -12.85
CA PRO A 100 1.96 9.49 -13.80
C PRO A 100 1.68 10.90 -13.25
N ASP A 101 1.16 11.78 -14.11
CA ASP A 101 0.67 13.07 -13.64
C ASP A 101 -0.49 12.86 -12.66
N PRO A 102 -0.52 13.63 -11.57
CA PRO A 102 -1.63 13.52 -10.63
C PRO A 102 -2.92 14.06 -11.24
N VAL A 103 -4.04 13.49 -10.83
CA VAL A 103 -5.37 13.94 -11.23
C VAL A 103 -6.20 14.23 -9.98
N GLN A 104 -7.20 15.09 -10.13
CA GLN A 104 -8.17 15.32 -9.06
C GLN A 104 -9.31 14.32 -9.17
N MET A 105 -9.65 13.71 -8.06
CA MET A 105 -10.80 12.81 -7.97
C MET A 105 -11.68 13.19 -6.80
N TYR A 106 -12.99 13.13 -7.02
CA TYR A 106 -13.98 13.31 -5.98
C TYR A 106 -14.19 11.95 -5.29
N CYS A 107 -13.63 11.81 -4.11
CA CYS A 107 -13.64 10.54 -3.39
C CYS A 107 -14.00 10.73 -1.92
N PRO A 108 -14.37 9.65 -1.22
CA PRO A 108 -14.66 9.72 0.21
C PRO A 108 -13.47 10.28 0.99
N ASP A 109 -13.77 11.14 1.96
CA ASP A 109 -12.79 11.59 2.93
C ASP A 109 -12.30 10.37 3.72
N THR A 110 -10.99 10.31 3.99
CA THR A 110 -10.40 9.21 4.73
C THR A 110 -10.66 9.28 6.23
N THR A 111 -11.28 10.35 6.73
CA THR A 111 -11.64 10.40 8.15
C THR A 111 -12.80 9.46 8.44
N MET A 112 -12.64 8.65 9.46
CA MET A 112 -13.61 7.63 9.90
C MET A 112 -14.97 8.18 10.29
N TRP A 113 -15.04 9.45 10.54
CA TRP A 113 -16.18 10.10 11.20
C TRP A 113 -17.12 10.79 10.23
N THR A 114 -16.71 10.97 8.97
CA THR A 114 -17.56 11.64 7.98
C THR A 114 -17.64 10.83 6.71
N LYS A 115 -18.84 10.78 6.13
CA LYS A 115 -19.06 10.23 4.79
C LYS A 115 -18.89 11.30 3.72
N LYS A 116 -18.25 12.43 4.06
CA LYS A 116 -18.01 13.50 3.11
C LYS A 116 -17.09 13.03 2.00
N ARG A 117 -17.38 13.51 0.79
CA ARG A 117 -16.48 13.37 -0.35
C ARG A 117 -15.76 14.69 -0.56
N THR A 118 -14.48 14.61 -0.87
CA THR A 118 -13.66 15.77 -1.17
C THR A 118 -12.89 15.55 -2.45
N ASN A 119 -12.47 16.63 -3.11
CA ASN A 119 -11.53 16.53 -4.21
C ASN A 119 -10.14 16.23 -3.65
N LYS A 120 -9.54 15.15 -4.12
CA LYS A 120 -8.20 14.75 -3.75
C LYS A 120 -7.31 14.66 -4.97
N ASN A 121 -6.05 15.04 -4.81
CA ASN A 121 -5.02 14.78 -5.81
C ASN A 121 -4.55 13.34 -5.63
N VAL A 122 -4.60 12.57 -6.70
CA VAL A 122 -4.24 11.16 -6.67
C VAL A 122 -3.40 10.79 -7.88
N TYR A 123 -2.56 9.77 -7.70
CA TYR A 123 -1.94 9.05 -8.81
C TYR A 123 -2.80 7.85 -9.14
N LEU A 124 -3.02 7.61 -10.43
CA LEU A 124 -3.69 6.41 -10.90
C LEU A 124 -2.62 5.46 -11.46
N LEU A 125 -2.24 4.49 -10.66
CA LEU A 125 -1.21 3.53 -11.03
C LEU A 125 -1.85 2.41 -11.84
N ASP A 126 -1.29 2.12 -13.03
CA ASP A 126 -1.74 1.00 -13.82
C ASP A 126 -1.37 -0.30 -13.10
N GLU A 127 -2.29 -1.25 -13.05
CA GLU A 127 -2.06 -2.53 -12.39
C GLU A 127 -0.87 -3.30 -12.98
N SER A 128 -0.55 -3.08 -14.26
CA SER A 128 0.60 -3.71 -14.92
C SER A 128 1.94 -3.26 -14.34
N GLN A 129 1.98 -2.15 -13.63
CA GLN A 129 3.19 -1.67 -12.94
C GLN A 129 3.43 -2.36 -11.61
N ALA A 130 2.46 -3.13 -11.12
CA ALA A 130 2.58 -3.89 -9.89
C ALA A 130 3.21 -5.25 -10.15
N VAL A 131 3.86 -5.77 -9.14
CA VAL A 131 4.14 -7.19 -9.07
C VAL A 131 2.86 -7.86 -8.55
N ILE A 132 2.15 -8.57 -9.44
CA ILE A 132 0.95 -9.34 -9.05
C ILE A 132 1.44 -10.64 -8.46
N LYS A 133 1.05 -10.93 -7.21
CA LYS A 133 1.60 -12.06 -6.46
C LYS A 133 0.53 -12.89 -5.79
N ASN A 134 0.72 -14.20 -5.79
CA ASN A 134 0.26 -15.01 -4.67
C ASN A 134 1.17 -14.70 -3.49
N ILE A 135 0.57 -14.45 -2.33
CA ILE A 135 1.32 -14.09 -1.12
C ILE A 135 2.32 -15.19 -0.74
N ASN A 136 2.05 -16.42 -1.12
CA ASN A 136 2.91 -17.58 -0.84
C ASN A 136 3.95 -17.87 -1.94
N ASP A 137 4.17 -16.95 -2.87
CA ASP A 137 5.19 -17.09 -3.89
C ASP A 137 6.56 -16.74 -3.29
N PRO A 138 7.50 -17.70 -3.22
CA PRO A 138 8.82 -17.45 -2.63
C PRO A 138 9.68 -16.49 -3.46
N ASP A 139 9.31 -16.22 -4.71
CA ASP A 139 10.07 -15.36 -5.62
C ASP A 139 9.68 -13.89 -5.54
N ILE A 140 9.06 -13.46 -4.46
CA ILE A 140 8.85 -12.03 -4.21
C ILE A 140 10.21 -11.35 -4.11
N GLY A 141 10.64 -10.71 -5.15
CA GLY A 141 12.00 -10.25 -5.36
C GLY A 141 12.43 -8.97 -4.63
N TYR A 142 11.80 -8.63 -3.53
CA TYR A 142 12.19 -7.46 -2.75
C TYR A 142 12.82 -7.80 -1.43
#